data_d93134e87d8221352b123f2b9f379bee
#
_entry.id   d93134e87d8221352b123f2b9f379bee
#
_cell.length_a   1.000
_cell.length_b   1.000
_cell.length_c   1.000
_cell.angle_alpha   90.00
_cell.angle_beta   90.00
_cell.angle_gamma   90.00
#
_symmetry.space_group_name_H-M   'P 1'
#
loop_
_entity.id
_entity.type
_entity.pdbx_description
1 polymer ?
#
loop_
_entity_poly.entity_id
_entity_poly.type
_entity_poly.pdbx_seq_one_letter_code
_entity_poly.pdbx_strand_id
1 'polypeptide(L)'
;MSERVPAIKVLLLPKDTNALGTIFGGVILSHIDLASAVEARKVAPRRYVTKAMREVEFHEPVFLGDVVNFFTETVRVGRTSITVRVSVESERWGSGQGERVKVTEAEVVLVAVGDDGRPVPIKEGKG
;
A
#
# COMPACT_ATOMS: atom_id res chain seq x y z
N MET A 1 -2.94 -6.69 -23.53
CA MET A 1 -3.35 -6.54 -22.14
C MET A 1 -2.28 -5.77 -21.39
N SER A 2 -2.66 -4.68 -20.78
CA SER A 2 -1.67 -3.88 -20.07
C SER A 2 -1.34 -4.49 -18.72
N GLU A 3 -0.09 -4.38 -18.35
CA GLU A 3 0.34 -4.81 -17.02
C GLU A 3 -0.03 -3.74 -16.01
N ARG A 4 -0.34 -4.20 -14.81
CA ARG A 4 -0.55 -3.28 -13.72
C ARG A 4 0.80 -2.66 -13.32
N VAL A 5 0.77 -1.38 -13.01
CA VAL A 5 1.94 -0.67 -12.53
C VAL A 5 1.79 -0.48 -11.03
N PRO A 6 2.72 -1.00 -10.23
CA PRO A 6 2.60 -0.84 -8.78
C PRO A 6 2.87 0.60 -8.37
N ALA A 7 2.22 1.03 -7.28
CA ALA A 7 2.52 2.32 -6.70
C ALA A 7 3.91 2.32 -6.08
N ILE A 8 4.30 1.17 -5.51
CA ILE A 8 5.64 0.99 -4.92
C ILE A 8 6.15 -0.37 -5.33
N LYS A 9 7.43 -0.42 -5.69
CA LYS A 9 8.14 -1.66 -5.96
C LYS A 9 9.44 -1.60 -5.19
N VAL A 10 9.70 -2.60 -4.35
CA VAL A 10 10.83 -2.51 -3.42
C VAL A 10 11.51 -3.86 -3.24
N LEU A 11 12.83 -3.82 -3.09
CA LEU A 11 13.62 -4.96 -2.68
C LEU A 11 13.95 -4.75 -1.20
N LEU A 12 13.47 -5.66 -0.34
CA LEU A 12 13.67 -5.50 1.09
C LEU A 12 15.00 -6.07 1.53
N LEU A 13 15.55 -5.50 2.58
CA LEU A 13 16.93 -5.74 3.01
C LEU A 13 16.97 -6.64 4.24
N PRO A 14 18.15 -7.19 4.58
CA PRO A 14 18.27 -8.05 5.77
C PRO A 14 17.78 -7.37 7.06
N LYS A 15 17.92 -6.06 7.18
CA LYS A 15 17.44 -5.34 8.36
C LYS A 15 15.92 -5.44 8.53
N ASP A 16 15.22 -5.83 7.48
CA ASP A 16 13.76 -5.91 7.49
C ASP A 16 13.27 -7.31 7.85
N THR A 17 14.17 -8.23 8.16
CA THR A 17 13.78 -9.61 8.47
C THR A 17 13.50 -9.79 9.95
N ASN A 18 12.69 -10.80 10.25
CA ASN A 18 12.43 -11.23 11.62
C ASN A 18 13.34 -12.42 11.98
N ALA A 19 13.13 -12.97 13.18
CA ALA A 19 13.97 -14.07 13.66
C ALA A 19 13.80 -15.36 12.84
N LEU A 20 12.75 -15.46 12.05
CA LEU A 20 12.45 -16.65 11.25
C LEU A 20 13.04 -16.56 9.84
N GLY A 21 13.68 -15.45 9.49
CA GLY A 21 14.26 -15.28 8.16
C GLY A 21 13.30 -14.78 7.11
N THR A 22 12.09 -14.40 7.52
CA THR A 22 11.12 -13.77 6.61
C THR A 22 11.05 -12.28 6.90
N ILE A 23 10.41 -11.54 6.01
CA ILE A 23 10.28 -10.10 6.19
C ILE A 23 9.25 -9.84 7.28
N PHE A 24 9.60 -8.94 8.19
CA PHE A 24 8.73 -8.57 9.30
C PHE A 24 7.42 -7.96 8.77
N GLY A 25 6.27 -8.45 9.28
CA GLY A 25 4.96 -7.99 8.80
C GLY A 25 4.75 -6.49 8.91
N GLY A 26 5.30 -5.86 9.94
CA GLY A 26 5.18 -4.42 10.09
C GLY A 26 5.84 -3.64 8.95
N VAL A 27 6.89 -4.19 8.36
CA VAL A 27 7.55 -3.56 7.21
C VAL A 27 6.58 -3.56 6.03
N ILE A 28 5.89 -4.67 5.81
CA ILE A 28 4.90 -4.76 4.73
C ILE A 28 3.77 -3.77 4.98
N LEU A 29 3.29 -3.70 6.23
CA LEU A 29 2.20 -2.78 6.56
C LEU A 29 2.59 -1.32 6.35
N SER A 30 3.84 -0.95 6.68
CA SER A 30 4.28 0.42 6.48
C SER A 30 4.32 0.77 5.01
N HIS A 31 4.72 -0.16 4.15
CA HIS A 31 4.72 0.08 2.71
C HIS A 31 3.30 0.12 2.13
N ILE A 32 2.39 -0.67 2.70
CA ILE A 32 0.99 -0.59 2.33
C ILE A 32 0.45 0.81 2.59
N ASP A 33 0.80 1.36 3.75
CA ASP A 33 0.37 2.70 4.12
C ASP A 33 0.91 3.75 3.15
N LEU A 34 2.20 3.66 2.84
CA LEU A 34 2.83 4.58 1.89
C LEU A 34 2.21 4.46 0.50
N ALA A 35 1.98 3.24 0.04
CA ALA A 35 1.40 3.02 -1.28
C ALA A 35 -0.01 3.62 -1.37
N SER A 36 -0.80 3.49 -0.30
CA SER A 36 -2.14 4.05 -0.30
C SER A 36 -2.10 5.57 -0.38
N ALA A 37 -1.11 6.20 0.26
CA ALA A 37 -0.96 7.65 0.19
C ALA A 37 -0.59 8.10 -1.22
N VAL A 38 0.23 7.32 -1.92
CA VAL A 38 0.57 7.61 -3.31
C VAL A 38 -0.70 7.58 -4.18
N GLU A 39 -1.53 6.56 -3.96
CA GLU A 39 -2.77 6.43 -4.73
C GLU A 39 -3.72 7.59 -4.42
N ALA A 40 -3.87 7.95 -3.14
CA ALA A 40 -4.78 9.02 -2.75
C ALA A 40 -4.41 10.34 -3.41
N ARG A 41 -3.12 10.63 -3.52
CA ARG A 41 -2.67 11.88 -4.14
C ARG A 41 -2.96 11.94 -5.62
N LYS A 42 -3.09 10.80 -6.27
CA LYS A 42 -3.50 10.79 -7.68
C LYS A 42 -4.95 11.21 -7.83
N VAL A 43 -5.78 10.89 -6.83
CA VAL A 43 -7.19 11.29 -6.86
C VAL A 43 -7.33 12.78 -6.62
N ALA A 44 -6.64 13.29 -5.61
CA ALA A 44 -6.66 14.72 -5.31
C ALA A 44 -5.36 15.10 -4.57
N PRO A 45 -4.78 16.24 -4.89
CA PRO A 45 -3.51 16.68 -4.28
C PRO A 45 -3.76 17.29 -2.91
N ARG A 46 -3.99 16.44 -1.93
CA ARG A 46 -4.25 16.85 -0.55
C ARG A 46 -3.19 16.27 0.36
N ARG A 47 -3.16 16.77 1.57
CA ARG A 47 -2.38 16.17 2.65
C ARG A 47 -3.29 15.13 3.29
N TYR A 48 -2.79 13.91 3.43
CA TYR A 48 -3.59 12.80 3.93
C TYR A 48 -2.99 12.22 5.19
N VAL A 49 -3.86 11.82 6.12
CA VAL A 49 -3.46 11.02 7.27
C VAL A 49 -4.21 9.70 7.21
N THR A 50 -3.59 8.65 7.69
CA THR A 50 -4.19 7.34 7.73
C THR A 50 -5.12 7.26 8.92
N LYS A 51 -6.39 6.95 8.67
CA LYS A 51 -7.38 6.81 9.73
C LYS A 51 -7.51 5.37 10.18
N ALA A 52 -7.48 4.45 9.24
CA ALA A 52 -7.69 3.04 9.56
C ALA A 52 -7.06 2.16 8.50
N MET A 53 -6.65 1.00 8.93
CA MET A 53 -6.22 -0.06 8.03
C MET A 53 -6.99 -1.30 8.47
N ARG A 54 -7.73 -1.90 7.53
CA ARG A 54 -8.63 -2.98 7.90
C ARG A 54 -8.60 -4.09 6.88
N GLU A 55 -9.14 -5.23 7.27
CA GLU A 55 -9.21 -6.41 6.44
C GLU A 55 -7.82 -6.82 5.96
N VAL A 56 -6.83 -6.67 6.85
CA VAL A 56 -5.47 -7.07 6.54
C VAL A 56 -5.35 -8.58 6.64
N GLU A 57 -4.89 -9.21 5.58
CA GLU A 57 -4.69 -10.65 5.56
C GLU A 57 -3.32 -10.95 4.99
N PHE A 58 -2.55 -11.78 5.70
CA PHE A 58 -1.26 -12.27 5.21
C PHE A 58 -1.46 -13.70 4.74
N HIS A 59 -1.30 -13.91 3.44
CA HIS A 59 -1.53 -15.24 2.85
C HIS A 59 -0.24 -16.04 2.73
N GLU A 60 0.87 -15.36 2.48
CA GLU A 60 2.16 -15.99 2.24
C GLU A 60 3.25 -15.13 2.86
N PRO A 61 4.35 -15.73 3.33
CA PRO A 61 5.48 -14.95 3.82
C PRO A 61 6.23 -14.28 2.67
N VAL A 62 6.92 -13.20 3.00
CA VAL A 62 7.85 -12.55 2.07
C VAL A 62 9.25 -12.93 2.52
N PHE A 63 10.07 -13.37 1.57
CA PHE A 63 11.43 -13.81 1.87
C PHE A 63 12.45 -12.76 1.47
N LEU A 64 13.60 -12.82 2.11
CA LEU A 64 14.70 -11.96 1.73
C LEU A 64 15.04 -12.22 0.26
N GLY A 65 15.21 -11.15 -0.50
CA GLY A 65 15.49 -11.25 -1.92
C GLY A 65 14.27 -11.18 -2.81
N ASP A 66 13.08 -11.27 -2.21
CA ASP A 66 11.85 -11.07 -3.00
C ASP A 66 11.75 -9.61 -3.41
N VAL A 67 11.24 -9.38 -4.62
CA VAL A 67 10.88 -8.04 -5.07
C VAL A 67 9.39 -7.89 -4.81
N VAL A 68 9.02 -6.89 -4.02
CA VAL A 68 7.65 -6.76 -3.55
C VAL A 68 6.96 -5.61 -4.26
N ASN A 69 5.80 -5.89 -4.83
CA ASN A 69 5.00 -4.92 -5.58
C ASN A 69 3.75 -4.59 -4.79
N PHE A 70 3.47 -3.30 -4.63
CA PHE A 70 2.29 -2.82 -3.92
C PHE A 70 1.37 -2.16 -4.95
N PHE A 71 0.33 -2.87 -5.34
CA PHE A 71 -0.65 -2.39 -6.30
C PHE A 71 -1.79 -1.72 -5.56
N THR A 72 -2.26 -0.62 -6.10
CA THR A 72 -3.29 0.17 -5.43
C THR A 72 -4.49 0.38 -6.32
N GLU A 73 -5.64 0.49 -5.68
CA GLU A 73 -6.90 0.75 -6.35
C GLU A 73 -7.77 1.58 -5.43
N THR A 74 -8.27 2.72 -5.93
CA THR A 74 -9.21 3.51 -5.15
C THR A 74 -10.55 2.82 -5.17
N VAL A 75 -11.05 2.47 -3.98
CA VAL A 75 -12.32 1.76 -3.84
C VAL A 75 -13.47 2.72 -3.65
N ARG A 76 -13.22 3.81 -2.93
CA ARG A 76 -14.27 4.73 -2.59
C ARG A 76 -13.69 6.11 -2.30
N VAL A 77 -14.39 7.15 -2.76
CA VAL A 77 -14.05 8.53 -2.43
C VAL A 77 -15.24 9.11 -1.69
N GLY A 78 -15.05 9.45 -0.42
CA GLY A 78 -16.04 10.12 0.37
C GLY A 78 -15.81 11.61 0.34
N ARG A 79 -16.49 12.34 1.22
CA ARG A 79 -16.35 13.78 1.25
C ARG A 79 -14.95 14.22 1.70
N THR A 80 -14.44 13.60 2.76
CA THR A 80 -13.13 13.93 3.30
C THR A 80 -12.20 12.73 3.34
N SER A 81 -12.66 11.56 2.92
CA SER A 81 -11.87 10.32 3.02
C SER A 81 -11.78 9.61 1.69
N ILE A 82 -10.71 8.82 1.57
CA ILE A 82 -10.51 7.95 0.42
C ILE A 82 -10.18 6.57 0.98
N THR A 83 -10.82 5.54 0.41
CA THR A 83 -10.50 4.16 0.75
C THR A 83 -9.74 3.55 -0.41
N VAL A 84 -8.57 3.02 -0.11
CA VAL A 84 -7.68 2.41 -1.11
C VAL A 84 -7.48 0.96 -0.75
N ARG A 85 -7.64 0.07 -1.74
CA ARG A 85 -7.26 -1.33 -1.58
C ARG A 85 -5.84 -1.49 -2.08
N VAL A 86 -5.00 -2.12 -1.26
CA VAL A 86 -3.62 -2.41 -1.62
C VAL A 86 -3.45 -3.91 -1.69
N SER A 87 -2.97 -4.39 -2.82
CA SER A 87 -2.65 -5.80 -3.05
C SER A 87 -1.15 -5.93 -3.16
N VAL A 88 -0.56 -6.86 -2.40
CA VAL A 88 0.88 -7.03 -2.33
C VAL A 88 1.26 -8.35 -2.96
N GLU A 89 2.17 -8.30 -3.93
CA GLU A 89 2.66 -9.49 -4.62
C GLU A 89 4.18 -9.51 -4.57
N SER A 90 4.73 -10.67 -4.25
CA SER A 90 6.17 -10.89 -4.27
C SER A 90 6.59 -11.54 -5.57
N GLU A 91 7.73 -11.10 -6.11
CA GLU A 91 8.39 -11.77 -7.22
C GLU A 91 9.55 -12.54 -6.62
N ARG A 92 9.52 -13.86 -6.72
CA ARG A 92 10.55 -14.73 -6.17
C ARG A 92 11.50 -15.17 -7.26
N TRP A 93 12.73 -14.72 -7.14
CA TRP A 93 13.75 -14.96 -8.16
C TRP A 93 14.72 -16.08 -7.78
N GLY A 94 14.48 -16.76 -6.65
CA GLY A 94 15.36 -17.82 -6.20
C GLY A 94 15.46 -18.98 -7.17
N SER A 95 14.40 -19.24 -7.93
CA SER A 95 14.41 -20.26 -8.97
C SER A 95 14.90 -19.71 -10.32
N GLY A 96 15.15 -18.41 -10.38
CA GLY A 96 15.53 -17.75 -11.62
C GLY A 96 14.39 -17.39 -12.54
N GLN A 97 13.15 -17.62 -12.13
CA GLN A 97 11.99 -17.40 -12.98
C GLN A 97 11.07 -16.26 -12.56
N GLY A 98 11.28 -15.72 -11.38
CA GLY A 98 10.47 -14.59 -10.93
C GLY A 98 9.02 -14.94 -10.67
N GLU A 99 8.78 -16.05 -10.01
CA GLU A 99 7.44 -16.49 -9.66
C GLU A 99 6.70 -15.41 -8.86
N ARG A 100 5.45 -15.12 -9.23
CA ARG A 100 4.64 -14.14 -8.51
C ARG A 100 3.73 -14.83 -7.51
N VAL A 101 3.72 -14.30 -6.29
CA VAL A 101 2.94 -14.87 -5.19
C VAL A 101 2.17 -13.74 -4.53
N LYS A 102 0.86 -13.92 -4.36
CA LYS A 102 0.06 -12.94 -3.63
C LYS A 102 0.34 -13.11 -2.14
N VAL A 103 0.77 -12.03 -1.51
CA VAL A 103 1.24 -12.06 -0.14
C VAL A 103 0.22 -11.50 0.83
N THR A 104 -0.32 -10.34 0.54
CA THR A 104 -1.13 -9.59 1.49
C THR A 104 -2.14 -8.73 0.74
N GLU A 105 -3.22 -8.43 1.45
CA GLU A 105 -4.21 -7.48 0.93
C GLU A 105 -4.77 -6.71 2.11
N ALA A 106 -5.04 -5.42 1.90
CA ALA A 106 -5.57 -4.58 2.97
C ALA A 106 -6.35 -3.42 2.38
N GLU A 107 -7.26 -2.86 3.16
CA GLU A 107 -7.91 -1.61 2.83
C GLU A 107 -7.41 -0.53 3.77
N VAL A 108 -7.07 0.62 3.21
CA VAL A 108 -6.59 1.75 3.99
C VAL A 108 -7.55 2.91 3.80
N VAL A 109 -7.99 3.49 4.90
CA VAL A 109 -8.84 4.67 4.88
C VAL A 109 -7.98 5.87 5.22
N LEU A 110 -7.92 6.84 4.30
CA LEU A 110 -7.16 8.07 4.49
C LEU A 110 -8.12 9.23 4.54
N VAL A 111 -7.75 10.25 5.32
CA VAL A 111 -8.55 11.46 5.47
C VAL A 111 -7.72 12.64 5.01
N ALA A 112 -8.29 13.47 4.15
CA ALA A 112 -7.63 14.70 3.72
C ALA A 112 -7.71 15.72 4.85
N VAL A 113 -6.59 16.37 5.14
CA VAL A 113 -6.53 17.33 6.25
C VAL A 113 -5.89 18.62 5.79
N GLY A 114 -6.29 19.70 6.47
CA GLY A 114 -5.70 21.01 6.26
C GLY A 114 -4.49 21.22 7.17
N ASP A 115 -3.99 22.45 7.15
CA ASP A 115 -2.81 22.81 7.94
C ASP A 115 -3.02 22.63 9.45
N ASP A 116 -4.27 22.75 9.89
CA ASP A 116 -4.60 22.57 11.30
C ASP A 116 -4.87 21.11 11.66
N GLY A 117 -4.71 20.20 10.71
CA GLY A 117 -4.95 18.78 10.94
C GLY A 117 -6.40 18.36 10.91
N ARG A 118 -7.32 19.28 10.62
CA ARG A 118 -8.73 18.95 10.55
C ARG A 118 -9.12 18.47 9.16
N PRO A 119 -10.13 17.61 9.07
CA PRO A 119 -10.56 17.11 7.77
C PRO A 119 -11.00 18.23 6.83
N VAL A 120 -10.62 18.09 5.56
CA VAL A 120 -11.05 19.01 4.51
C VAL A 120 -11.62 18.20 3.36
N PRO A 121 -12.49 18.81 2.54
CA PRO A 121 -13.06 18.08 1.41
C PRO A 121 -11.99 17.63 0.42
N ILE A 122 -12.17 16.44 -0.11
CA ILE A 122 -11.29 15.88 -1.13
C ILE A 122 -11.36 16.74 -2.37
N LYS A 123 -12.58 17.05 -2.82
CA LYS A 123 -12.78 17.92 -3.97
C LYS A 123 -13.00 19.34 -3.52
N GLU A 124 -12.52 20.29 -4.32
CA GLU A 124 -12.77 21.67 -4.04
C GLU A 124 -14.25 21.91 -3.98
N GLY A 125 -14.68 22.71 -3.00
CA GLY A 125 -16.09 22.98 -2.80
C GLY A 125 -16.70 23.93 -3.79
N LYS A 126 -15.95 24.43 -4.71
CA LYS A 126 -16.58 25.28 -5.70
C LYS A 126 -17.10 24.43 -6.83
N GLY A 127 -18.22 24.70 -7.16
CA GLY A 127 -18.87 23.90 -8.17
C GLY A 127 -17.99 23.71 -9.38
#